data_e59b964a86ba1f3d6628e344051752d6
#
_entry.id   e59b964a86ba1f3d6628e344051752d6
#
_cell.length_a   1.000
_cell.length_b   1.000
_cell.length_c   1.000
_cell.angle_alpha   90.00
_cell.angle_beta   90.00
_cell.angle_gamma   90.00
#
_symmetry.space_group_name_H-M   'P 1'
#
loop_
_entity.id
_entity.type
_entity.pdbx_description
1 polymer ?
#
loop_
_entity_poly.entity_id
_entity_poly.type
_entity_poly.pdbx_seq_one_letter_code
_entity_poly.pdbx_strand_id
1 'polypeptide(L)'
;MKIPIVKSVLTVTAGMVLALGISATSSAIDKGGTLNFVVASKIPSYDGHQETTFGMVHPIRPFYSLLIRVNPENPSDPADFKCDLCEGDVPTGTDGGTKYTFKIRSGITFHDGTPLTSADIKATYDKIIFPPEGIPSSRKAFFKMVDSVEAPDASTVVFNLKFPSGSFIPAVATPFNFVYSKKDLDAHGYDWHKKNVNGTGPFIFVEDIPGQHVMGKKNPNYHFEGQPYLDGFKAISAPKMAVRINAIRGNQASIEFRGFPPKARDDMVNALGDQLTVQESDWNCVLMSTANMERPP
;
A
#
# COMPACT_ATOMS: atom_id res chain seq x y z
N MET A 1 2.13 91.45 -28.22
CA MET A 1 1.78 90.14 -28.76
C MET A 1 1.81 89.14 -27.63
N LYS A 2 0.65 88.80 -27.05
CA LYS A 2 0.53 87.94 -25.84
C LYS A 2 0.30 86.45 -26.25
N ILE A 3 1.13 85.57 -25.83
CA ILE A 3 1.00 84.12 -26.04
C ILE A 3 0.21 83.57 -24.88
N PRO A 4 -0.85 82.78 -25.04
CA PRO A 4 -1.55 82.14 -23.94
C PRO A 4 -0.86 80.79 -23.54
N ILE A 5 -0.69 80.61 -22.24
CA ILE A 5 -0.20 79.38 -21.62
C ILE A 5 -1.37 78.41 -21.56
N VAL A 6 -1.22 77.26 -22.19
CA VAL A 6 -2.15 76.13 -22.10
C VAL A 6 -1.72 75.29 -20.87
N LYS A 7 -2.58 75.18 -19.87
CA LYS A 7 -2.41 74.28 -18.73
C LYS A 7 -2.92 72.90 -19.12
N SER A 8 -2.02 71.96 -19.26
CA SER A 8 -2.35 70.51 -19.39
C SER A 8 -2.74 69.95 -18.01
N VAL A 9 -3.95 69.50 -17.89
CA VAL A 9 -4.43 68.73 -16.78
C VAL A 9 -4.11 67.25 -17.02
N LEU A 10 -3.22 66.71 -16.22
CA LEU A 10 -2.89 65.28 -16.28
C LEU A 10 -3.90 64.52 -15.40
N THR A 11 -4.80 63.79 -16.03
CA THR A 11 -5.73 62.90 -15.32
C THR A 11 -5.04 61.57 -15.10
N VAL A 12 -4.70 61.29 -13.84
CA VAL A 12 -4.18 59.97 -13.43
C VAL A 12 -5.37 59.07 -13.18
N THR A 13 -5.61 58.11 -14.09
CA THR A 13 -6.58 57.04 -13.90
C THR A 13 -5.91 55.93 -13.10
N ALA A 14 -6.25 55.80 -11.81
CA ALA A 14 -5.84 54.69 -10.99
C ALA A 14 -6.60 53.43 -11.43
N GLY A 15 -5.93 52.54 -12.17
CA GLY A 15 -6.44 51.21 -12.49
C GLY A 15 -6.40 50.32 -11.27
N MET A 16 -7.56 50.04 -10.67
CA MET A 16 -7.75 49.08 -9.61
C MET A 16 -7.73 47.69 -10.24
N VAL A 17 -6.55 46.98 -10.16
CA VAL A 17 -6.46 45.60 -10.56
C VAL A 17 -7.10 44.77 -9.44
N LEU A 18 -8.33 44.31 -9.70
CA LEU A 18 -9.00 43.31 -8.85
C LEU A 18 -8.29 41.96 -9.07
N ALA A 19 -7.38 41.61 -8.19
CA ALA A 19 -6.84 40.26 -8.15
C ALA A 19 -7.94 39.32 -7.64
N LEU A 20 -8.64 38.67 -8.58
CA LEU A 20 -9.49 37.51 -8.28
C LEU A 20 -8.57 36.37 -7.80
N GLY A 21 -8.38 36.29 -6.48
CA GLY A 21 -7.79 35.14 -5.85
C GLY A 21 -8.69 33.93 -6.09
N ILE A 22 -8.30 33.07 -7.01
CA ILE A 22 -8.87 31.72 -7.12
C ILE A 22 -8.38 30.99 -5.87
N SER A 23 -9.18 31.04 -4.80
CA SER A 23 -9.03 30.15 -3.68
C SER A 23 -9.32 28.74 -4.20
N ALA A 24 -8.27 27.97 -4.51
CA ALA A 24 -8.42 26.54 -4.65
C ALA A 24 -8.98 26.03 -3.31
N THR A 25 -10.26 25.69 -3.31
CA THR A 25 -10.89 24.99 -2.19
C THR A 25 -10.19 23.65 -2.08
N SER A 26 -9.19 23.57 -1.20
CA SER A 26 -8.70 22.27 -0.72
C SER A 26 -9.91 21.57 -0.11
N SER A 27 -10.41 20.56 -0.80
CA SER A 27 -11.46 19.70 -0.24
C SER A 27 -10.91 19.13 1.07
N ALA A 28 -11.51 19.51 2.19
CA ALA A 28 -11.11 18.99 3.48
C ALA A 28 -11.33 17.46 3.45
N ILE A 29 -10.30 16.71 3.87
CA ILE A 29 -10.41 15.25 3.96
C ILE A 29 -11.40 14.94 5.09
N ASP A 30 -12.46 14.21 4.76
CA ASP A 30 -13.41 13.71 5.74
C ASP A 30 -12.73 12.68 6.64
N LYS A 31 -12.90 12.87 7.96
CA LYS A 31 -12.30 11.99 8.98
C LYS A 31 -13.39 11.21 9.69
N GLY A 32 -13.02 10.01 10.15
CA GLY A 32 -13.92 9.12 10.88
C GLY A 32 -14.67 8.15 9.96
N GLY A 33 -15.58 7.38 10.54
CA GLY A 33 -16.37 6.37 9.85
C GLY A 33 -15.61 5.08 9.55
N THR A 34 -16.36 4.10 9.02
CA THR A 34 -15.84 2.77 8.67
C THR A 34 -15.97 2.56 7.17
N LEU A 35 -14.86 2.25 6.50
CA LEU A 35 -14.86 1.89 5.08
C LEU A 35 -15.31 0.44 4.91
N ASN A 36 -16.40 0.22 4.22
CA ASN A 36 -16.80 -1.10 3.78
C ASN A 36 -16.30 -1.35 2.35
N PHE A 37 -15.65 -2.48 2.12
CA PHE A 37 -15.27 -2.92 0.79
C PHE A 37 -15.50 -4.41 0.60
N VAL A 38 -15.67 -4.84 -0.65
CA VAL A 38 -15.91 -6.25 -0.97
C VAL A 38 -14.63 -6.95 -1.44
N VAL A 39 -14.47 -8.21 -1.00
CA VAL A 39 -13.35 -9.08 -1.36
C VAL A 39 -13.88 -10.31 -2.09
N ALA A 40 -13.31 -10.60 -3.25
CA ALA A 40 -13.79 -11.65 -4.15
C ALA A 40 -13.39 -13.08 -3.75
N SER A 41 -12.50 -13.25 -2.78
CA SER A 41 -11.92 -14.56 -2.46
C SER A 41 -11.95 -14.81 -0.96
N LYS A 42 -11.94 -16.09 -0.57
CA LYS A 42 -11.65 -16.47 0.82
C LYS A 42 -10.18 -16.17 1.14
N ILE A 43 -9.91 -15.84 2.39
CA ILE A 43 -8.56 -15.67 2.93
C ILE A 43 -8.04 -17.06 3.30
N PRO A 44 -6.99 -17.58 2.63
CA PRO A 44 -6.47 -18.91 2.94
C PRO A 44 -5.64 -18.92 4.22
N SER A 45 -4.87 -17.86 4.45
CA SER A 45 -4.13 -17.57 5.67
C SER A 45 -3.79 -16.08 5.71
N TYR A 46 -3.26 -15.57 6.83
CA TYR A 46 -2.84 -14.16 6.96
C TYR A 46 -1.37 -13.94 6.60
N ASP A 47 -0.62 -15.02 6.26
CA ASP A 47 0.81 -14.93 5.97
C ASP A 47 1.10 -14.43 4.55
N GLY A 48 1.45 -13.15 4.43
CA GLY A 48 1.82 -12.52 3.15
C GLY A 48 3.00 -13.17 2.43
N HIS A 49 3.91 -13.80 3.17
CA HIS A 49 5.12 -14.41 2.58
C HIS A 49 4.83 -15.74 1.88
N GLN A 50 3.84 -16.48 2.35
CA GLN A 50 3.45 -17.79 1.80
C GLN A 50 2.35 -17.66 0.75
N GLU A 51 1.41 -16.72 0.94
CA GLU A 51 0.25 -16.56 0.06
C GLU A 51 0.57 -15.84 -1.23
N THR A 52 -0.25 -16.08 -2.26
CA THR A 52 -0.10 -15.50 -3.61
C THR A 52 -1.36 -14.76 -4.08
N THR A 53 -2.41 -14.73 -3.27
CA THR A 53 -3.71 -14.18 -3.66
C THR A 53 -3.96 -12.77 -3.15
N PHE A 54 -4.43 -11.88 -4.02
CA PHE A 54 -4.94 -10.58 -3.62
C PHE A 54 -6.21 -10.66 -2.75
N GLY A 55 -6.91 -11.79 -2.75
CA GLY A 55 -7.99 -12.08 -1.81
C GLY A 55 -7.54 -12.07 -0.35
N MET A 56 -6.25 -12.32 -0.08
CA MET A 56 -5.64 -12.13 1.23
C MET A 56 -5.08 -10.71 1.40
N VAL A 57 -4.37 -10.19 0.39
CA VAL A 57 -3.69 -8.90 0.51
C VAL A 57 -4.68 -7.77 0.81
N HIS A 58 -5.79 -7.66 0.10
CA HIS A 58 -6.73 -6.57 0.29
C HIS A 58 -7.27 -6.45 1.74
N PRO A 59 -7.72 -7.54 2.40
CA PRO A 59 -8.22 -7.45 3.78
C PRO A 59 -7.11 -7.44 4.84
N ILE A 60 -5.92 -7.97 4.57
CA ILE A 60 -4.87 -8.17 5.58
C ILE A 60 -3.77 -7.09 5.52
N ARG A 61 -3.45 -6.58 4.31
CA ARG A 61 -2.44 -5.52 4.13
C ARG A 61 -2.64 -4.29 5.02
N PRO A 62 -3.86 -3.83 5.32
CA PRO A 62 -4.07 -2.67 6.19
C PRO A 62 -3.54 -2.82 7.62
N PHE A 63 -3.27 -4.04 8.08
CA PHE A 63 -2.68 -4.30 9.40
C PHE A 63 -1.14 -4.22 9.41
N TYR A 64 -0.51 -4.21 8.23
CA TYR A 64 0.95 -4.28 8.10
C TYR A 64 1.51 -3.07 7.36
N SER A 65 2.76 -2.75 7.65
CA SER A 65 3.58 -1.86 6.83
C SER A 65 4.61 -2.66 6.05
N LEU A 66 5.16 -2.03 5.01
CA LEU A 66 6.25 -2.54 4.18
C LEU A 66 7.52 -1.71 4.43
N LEU A 67 8.67 -2.18 4.00
CA LEU A 67 9.86 -1.34 4.01
C LEU A 67 9.70 -0.14 3.07
N ILE A 68 9.29 -0.42 1.82
CA ILE A 68 8.89 0.58 0.82
C ILE A 68 7.57 0.17 0.17
N ARG A 69 6.87 1.11 -0.43
CA ARG A 69 5.60 0.88 -1.13
C ARG A 69 5.53 1.69 -2.42
N VAL A 70 4.65 1.32 -3.34
CA VAL A 70 4.25 2.21 -4.43
C VAL A 70 3.62 3.47 -3.84
N ASN A 71 3.90 4.62 -4.44
CA ASN A 71 3.40 5.91 -3.97
C ASN A 71 1.87 5.96 -4.06
N PRO A 72 1.15 6.06 -2.93
CA PRO A 72 -0.32 6.10 -2.96
C PRO A 72 -0.87 7.43 -3.52
N GLU A 73 -0.04 8.48 -3.58
CA GLU A 73 -0.40 9.78 -4.16
C GLU A 73 -0.24 9.80 -5.69
N ASN A 74 0.49 8.83 -6.24
CA ASN A 74 0.68 8.65 -7.68
C ASN A 74 0.46 7.17 -8.07
N PRO A 75 -0.75 6.62 -7.86
CA PRO A 75 -1.02 5.20 -8.01
C PRO A 75 -0.96 4.72 -9.47
N SER A 76 -0.95 5.61 -10.44
CA SER A 76 -0.85 5.27 -11.87
C SER A 76 0.58 4.92 -12.28
N ASP A 77 1.61 5.35 -11.53
CA ASP A 77 3.00 5.01 -11.80
C ASP A 77 3.48 3.88 -10.88
N PRO A 78 3.57 2.64 -11.40
CA PRO A 78 4.02 1.50 -10.60
C PRO A 78 5.51 1.54 -10.25
N ALA A 79 6.28 2.48 -10.80
CA ALA A 79 7.70 2.67 -10.53
C ALA A 79 7.98 3.84 -9.56
N ASP A 80 6.95 4.60 -9.18
CA ASP A 80 7.07 5.63 -8.14
C ASP A 80 7.00 4.98 -6.75
N PHE A 81 8.16 4.75 -6.15
CA PHE A 81 8.27 4.13 -4.84
C PHE A 81 8.53 5.16 -3.74
N LYS A 82 7.94 4.93 -2.57
CA LYS A 82 8.11 5.72 -1.34
C LYS A 82 8.50 4.86 -0.17
N CYS A 83 9.27 5.43 0.75
CA CYS A 83 9.50 4.84 2.06
C CYS A 83 8.19 4.68 2.84
N ASP A 84 7.95 3.47 3.37
CA ASP A 84 6.89 3.19 4.34
C ASP A 84 7.51 3.14 5.75
N LEU A 85 8.23 2.08 6.08
CA LEU A 85 8.99 1.98 7.34
C LEU A 85 10.39 2.59 7.26
N CYS A 86 10.94 2.81 6.06
CA CYS A 86 12.18 3.54 5.92
C CYS A 86 11.97 5.07 6.03
N GLU A 87 13.05 5.79 6.28
CA GLU A 87 13.09 7.25 6.40
C GLU A 87 13.72 7.87 5.14
N GLY A 88 13.18 9.02 4.72
CA GLY A 88 13.66 9.75 3.55
C GLY A 88 13.24 9.12 2.22
N ASP A 89 14.09 9.27 1.22
CA ASP A 89 13.87 8.73 -0.10
C ASP A 89 14.27 7.24 -0.18
N VAL A 90 13.70 6.53 -1.15
CA VAL A 90 14.10 5.16 -1.44
C VAL A 90 15.56 5.17 -1.92
N PRO A 91 16.47 4.41 -1.29
CA PRO A 91 17.89 4.49 -1.60
C PRO A 91 18.21 3.99 -3.01
N THR A 92 19.16 4.64 -3.64
CA THR A 92 19.82 4.15 -4.85
C THR A 92 20.96 3.19 -4.46
N GLY A 93 21.25 2.22 -5.32
CA GLY A 93 22.34 1.27 -5.07
C GLY A 93 23.71 1.93 -5.09
N THR A 94 24.53 1.67 -4.08
CA THR A 94 25.96 1.98 -4.02
C THR A 94 26.80 0.78 -4.45
N ASP A 95 28.15 0.90 -4.44
CA ASP A 95 29.06 -0.18 -4.79
C ASP A 95 28.75 -0.82 -6.16
N GLY A 96 28.53 0.04 -7.17
CA GLY A 96 28.14 -0.41 -8.50
C GLY A 96 26.73 -0.97 -8.59
N GLY A 97 25.83 -0.61 -7.67
CA GLY A 97 24.43 -1.06 -7.64
C GLY A 97 24.23 -2.38 -6.89
N THR A 98 25.20 -2.80 -6.07
CA THR A 98 25.15 -4.05 -5.32
C THR A 98 24.85 -3.88 -3.83
N LYS A 99 24.76 -2.64 -3.33
CA LYS A 99 24.49 -2.38 -1.92
C LYS A 99 23.39 -1.34 -1.75
N TYR A 100 22.37 -1.66 -0.95
CA TYR A 100 21.25 -0.79 -0.64
C TYR A 100 21.13 -0.63 0.87
N THR A 101 21.25 0.61 1.36
CA THR A 101 21.17 0.92 2.79
C THR A 101 19.91 1.71 3.09
N PHE A 102 19.03 1.14 3.90
CA PHE A 102 17.79 1.77 4.35
C PHE A 102 17.94 2.24 5.79
N LYS A 103 17.56 3.49 6.04
CA LYS A 103 17.33 4.00 7.39
C LYS A 103 15.88 3.70 7.80
N ILE A 104 15.71 3.16 9.00
CA ILE A 104 14.40 2.80 9.55
C ILE A 104 13.89 3.94 10.43
N ARG A 105 12.63 4.31 10.28
CA ARG A 105 11.97 5.34 11.10
C ARG A 105 12.02 4.95 12.56
N SER A 106 12.29 5.94 13.42
CA SER A 106 12.24 5.76 14.87
C SER A 106 10.81 5.86 15.41
N GLY A 107 10.58 5.30 16.60
CA GLY A 107 9.31 5.44 17.32
C GLY A 107 8.15 4.61 16.80
N ILE A 108 8.35 3.75 15.81
CA ILE A 108 7.31 2.83 15.32
C ILE A 108 7.16 1.68 16.30
N THR A 109 5.90 1.29 16.57
CA THR A 109 5.56 0.12 17.37
C THR A 109 4.65 -0.83 16.60
N PHE A 110 4.80 -2.11 16.87
CA PHE A 110 3.79 -3.11 16.49
C PHE A 110 2.49 -2.87 17.26
N HIS A 111 1.40 -3.49 16.83
CA HIS A 111 0.09 -3.32 17.46
C HIS A 111 0.04 -3.81 18.90
N ASP A 112 0.95 -4.72 19.30
CA ASP A 112 1.13 -5.17 20.69
C ASP A 112 1.98 -4.21 21.55
N GLY A 113 2.44 -3.07 20.98
CA GLY A 113 3.29 -2.08 21.64
C GLY A 113 4.80 -2.39 21.59
N THR A 114 5.23 -3.51 21.03
CA THR A 114 6.64 -3.84 20.85
C THR A 114 7.30 -2.86 19.85
N PRO A 115 8.46 -2.25 20.18
CA PRO A 115 9.18 -1.39 19.24
C PRO A 115 9.62 -2.13 17.98
N LEU A 116 9.46 -1.48 16.81
CA LEU A 116 10.05 -1.93 15.56
C LEU A 116 11.54 -1.53 15.50
N THR A 117 12.37 -2.44 15.03
CA THR A 117 13.79 -2.21 14.76
C THR A 117 14.22 -2.79 13.42
N SER A 118 15.44 -2.50 12.99
CA SER A 118 16.07 -3.13 11.82
C SER A 118 16.14 -4.65 11.90
N ALA A 119 16.20 -5.22 13.12
CA ALA A 119 16.20 -6.67 13.33
C ALA A 119 14.89 -7.32 12.84
N ASP A 120 13.76 -6.64 12.95
CA ASP A 120 12.46 -7.11 12.45
C ASP A 120 12.43 -7.11 10.91
N ILE A 121 12.99 -6.07 10.29
CA ILE A 121 13.13 -5.99 8.83
C ILE A 121 14.03 -7.12 8.33
N LYS A 122 15.19 -7.30 8.98
CA LYS A 122 16.11 -8.41 8.65
C LYS A 122 15.42 -9.76 8.78
N ALA A 123 14.78 -10.05 9.91
CA ALA A 123 14.08 -11.31 10.13
C ALA A 123 12.97 -11.57 9.10
N THR A 124 12.25 -10.51 8.71
CA THR A 124 11.25 -10.54 7.63
C THR A 124 11.86 -10.98 6.31
N TYR A 125 12.93 -10.30 5.87
CA TYR A 125 13.55 -10.59 4.58
C TYR A 125 14.35 -11.87 4.60
N ASP A 126 14.93 -12.27 5.73
CA ASP A 126 15.54 -13.61 5.89
C ASP A 126 14.47 -14.72 5.70
N LYS A 127 13.27 -14.56 6.29
CA LYS A 127 12.15 -15.50 6.07
C LYS A 127 11.72 -15.54 4.59
N ILE A 128 11.71 -14.41 3.90
CA ILE A 128 11.30 -14.34 2.49
C ILE A 128 12.37 -14.94 1.57
N ILE A 129 13.64 -14.57 1.77
CA ILE A 129 14.75 -14.83 0.85
C ILE A 129 15.45 -16.16 1.16
N PHE A 130 15.67 -16.42 2.44
CA PHE A 130 16.41 -17.57 2.96
C PHE A 130 15.56 -18.43 3.89
N PRO A 131 14.32 -18.81 3.51
CA PRO A 131 13.44 -19.55 4.40
C PRO A 131 14.12 -20.87 4.81
N PRO A 132 13.94 -21.30 6.09
CA PRO A 132 14.34 -22.64 6.51
C PRO A 132 13.68 -23.73 5.67
N GLU A 133 14.26 -24.93 5.72
CA GLU A 133 13.69 -26.08 5.05
C GLU A 133 12.26 -26.35 5.54
N GLY A 134 11.36 -26.61 4.59
CA GLY A 134 9.94 -26.84 4.85
C GLY A 134 9.09 -25.57 5.03
N ILE A 135 9.69 -24.38 5.08
CA ILE A 135 8.96 -23.10 5.15
C ILE A 135 8.78 -22.53 3.74
N PRO A 136 7.55 -22.47 3.21
CA PRO A 136 7.33 -21.93 1.88
C PRO A 136 7.53 -20.41 1.84
N SER A 137 8.14 -19.93 0.76
CA SER A 137 8.21 -18.51 0.43
C SER A 137 7.90 -18.32 -1.04
N SER A 138 6.74 -17.75 -1.31
CA SER A 138 6.27 -17.50 -2.68
C SER A 138 7.06 -16.39 -3.40
N ARG A 139 7.88 -15.62 -2.65
CA ARG A 139 8.64 -14.47 -3.18
C ARG A 139 10.14 -14.72 -3.28
N LYS A 140 10.64 -15.83 -2.75
CA LYS A 140 12.08 -16.19 -2.76
C LYS A 140 12.72 -16.00 -4.15
N ALA A 141 12.02 -16.41 -5.20
CA ALA A 141 12.53 -16.33 -6.57
C ALA A 141 12.78 -14.89 -7.05
N PHE A 142 12.08 -13.90 -6.50
CA PHE A 142 12.24 -12.49 -6.87
C PHE A 142 13.50 -11.85 -6.29
N PHE A 143 14.12 -12.50 -5.32
CA PHE A 143 15.31 -12.00 -4.60
C PHE A 143 16.58 -12.79 -4.91
N LYS A 144 16.67 -13.47 -6.04
CA LYS A 144 17.86 -14.28 -6.43
C LYS A 144 19.15 -13.47 -6.46
N MET A 145 19.04 -12.14 -6.70
CA MET A 145 20.19 -11.22 -6.68
C MET A 145 20.72 -10.95 -5.28
N VAL A 146 19.93 -11.17 -4.20
CA VAL A 146 20.34 -10.86 -2.83
C VAL A 146 21.31 -11.92 -2.31
N ASP A 147 22.42 -11.48 -1.74
CA ASP A 147 23.41 -12.28 -1.07
C ASP A 147 23.15 -12.35 0.44
N SER A 148 22.97 -11.18 1.06
CA SER A 148 22.69 -11.09 2.50
C SER A 148 21.83 -9.89 2.84
N VAL A 149 21.19 -9.97 4.02
CA VAL A 149 20.51 -8.86 4.68
C VAL A 149 21.13 -8.65 6.05
N GLU A 150 21.56 -7.43 6.34
CA GLU A 150 22.24 -7.09 7.57
C GLU A 150 21.47 -6.03 8.35
N ALA A 151 21.58 -6.06 9.69
CA ALA A 151 21.07 -5.05 10.61
C ALA A 151 22.22 -4.64 11.53
N PRO A 152 23.13 -3.74 11.08
CA PRO A 152 24.32 -3.39 11.83
C PRO A 152 24.02 -2.60 13.11
N ASP A 153 22.90 -1.93 13.15
CA ASP A 153 22.37 -1.20 14.32
C ASP A 153 20.84 -1.25 14.31
N ALA A 154 20.20 -0.74 15.35
CA ALA A 154 18.72 -0.79 15.51
C ALA A 154 17.93 -0.01 14.45
N SER A 155 18.57 0.83 13.66
CA SER A 155 17.91 1.73 12.69
C SER A 155 18.40 1.58 11.25
N THR A 156 19.31 0.65 10.97
CA THR A 156 19.92 0.48 9.64
C THR A 156 19.74 -0.94 9.13
N VAL A 157 19.24 -1.07 7.90
CA VAL A 157 19.19 -2.34 7.17
C VAL A 157 19.99 -2.22 5.89
N VAL A 158 20.82 -3.21 5.61
CA VAL A 158 21.64 -3.27 4.43
C VAL A 158 21.34 -4.55 3.65
N PHE A 159 21.02 -4.37 2.37
CA PHE A 159 20.93 -5.48 1.42
C PHE A 159 22.20 -5.50 0.57
N ASN A 160 22.90 -6.61 0.59
CA ASN A 160 24.03 -6.85 -0.30
C ASN A 160 23.57 -7.76 -1.43
N LEU A 161 23.86 -7.36 -2.66
CA LEU A 161 23.47 -8.10 -3.86
C LEU A 161 24.72 -8.77 -4.48
N LYS A 162 24.53 -9.95 -5.06
CA LYS A 162 25.54 -10.70 -5.83
C LYS A 162 25.89 -10.02 -7.14
N PHE A 163 24.93 -9.27 -7.68
CA PHE A 163 25.03 -8.51 -8.93
C PHE A 163 24.00 -7.39 -8.93
N PRO A 164 24.25 -6.26 -9.64
CA PRO A 164 23.29 -5.16 -9.73
C PRO A 164 22.04 -5.59 -10.47
N SER A 165 20.86 -5.16 -9.96
CA SER A 165 19.58 -5.56 -10.50
C SER A 165 18.53 -4.46 -10.39
N GLY A 166 18.00 -4.02 -11.54
CA GLY A 166 16.89 -3.06 -11.59
C GLY A 166 15.57 -3.60 -11.01
N SER A 167 15.45 -4.91 -10.84
CA SER A 167 14.25 -5.52 -10.24
C SER A 167 14.28 -5.58 -8.70
N PHE A 168 15.38 -5.16 -8.05
CA PHE A 168 15.50 -5.24 -6.59
C PHE A 168 14.46 -4.35 -5.87
N ILE A 169 14.40 -3.05 -6.20
CA ILE A 169 13.46 -2.11 -5.57
C ILE A 169 11.99 -2.52 -5.84
N PRO A 170 11.57 -2.86 -7.07
CA PRO A 170 10.23 -3.43 -7.29
C PRO A 170 9.93 -4.68 -6.48
N ALA A 171 10.90 -5.58 -6.30
CA ALA A 171 10.73 -6.77 -5.49
C ALA A 171 10.51 -6.43 -4.00
N VAL A 172 11.26 -5.46 -3.46
CA VAL A 172 11.08 -4.97 -2.09
C VAL A 172 9.72 -4.31 -1.88
N ALA A 173 9.21 -3.57 -2.87
CA ALA A 173 7.92 -2.87 -2.82
C ALA A 173 6.69 -3.79 -2.97
N THR A 174 6.89 -5.09 -3.19
CA THR A 174 5.80 -6.05 -3.35
C THR A 174 4.83 -6.02 -2.15
N PRO A 175 3.50 -5.88 -2.38
CA PRO A 175 2.52 -5.68 -1.30
C PRO A 175 2.34 -6.88 -0.37
N PHE A 176 3.01 -7.98 -0.64
CA PHE A 176 3.03 -9.18 0.19
C PHE A 176 4.17 -9.22 1.21
N ASN A 177 5.15 -8.32 1.12
CA ASN A 177 6.32 -8.29 2.01
C ASN A 177 5.98 -7.62 3.35
N PHE A 178 4.94 -8.11 4.02
CA PHE A 178 4.55 -7.64 5.35
C PHE A 178 5.73 -7.73 6.30
N VAL A 179 6.01 -6.64 7.02
CA VAL A 179 7.05 -6.68 8.04
C VAL A 179 6.50 -7.34 9.28
N TYR A 180 7.15 -8.42 9.70
CA TYR A 180 6.79 -9.22 10.88
C TYR A 180 7.71 -8.91 12.06
N SER A 181 7.16 -9.02 13.26
CA SER A 181 7.92 -8.94 14.49
C SER A 181 8.88 -10.12 14.62
N LYS A 182 10.17 -9.81 14.80
CA LYS A 182 11.17 -10.85 15.09
C LYS A 182 10.84 -11.59 16.39
N LYS A 183 10.34 -10.87 17.38
CA LYS A 183 9.88 -11.44 18.67
C LYS A 183 8.81 -12.53 18.43
N ASP A 184 7.83 -12.26 17.55
CA ASP A 184 6.77 -13.23 17.27
C ASP A 184 7.31 -14.43 16.48
N LEU A 185 8.21 -14.19 15.51
CA LEU A 185 8.87 -15.28 14.77
C LEU A 185 9.71 -16.17 15.67
N ASP A 186 10.46 -15.58 16.61
CA ASP A 186 11.30 -16.32 17.56
C ASP A 186 10.47 -17.09 18.59
N ALA A 187 9.37 -16.50 19.08
CA ALA A 187 8.55 -17.09 20.12
C ALA A 187 7.59 -18.17 19.62
N HIS A 188 7.08 -18.02 18.40
CA HIS A 188 5.96 -18.81 17.89
C HIS A 188 6.28 -19.55 16.58
N GLY A 189 7.43 -19.26 15.96
CA GLY A 189 7.83 -19.85 14.69
C GLY A 189 7.14 -19.25 13.45
N TYR A 190 7.54 -19.73 12.27
CA TYR A 190 7.20 -19.14 10.99
C TYR A 190 5.72 -19.30 10.55
N ASP A 191 5.01 -20.25 11.16
CA ASP A 191 3.60 -20.53 10.82
C ASP A 191 2.59 -19.74 11.65
N TRP A 192 3.05 -19.00 12.66
CA TRP A 192 2.19 -18.25 13.56
C TRP A 192 1.33 -17.22 12.81
N HIS A 193 1.94 -16.49 11.87
CA HIS A 193 1.27 -15.50 11.05
C HIS A 193 0.22 -16.05 10.10
N LYS A 194 0.10 -17.37 9.92
CA LYS A 194 -1.02 -17.96 9.18
C LYS A 194 -2.38 -17.67 9.81
N LYS A 195 -2.41 -17.47 11.14
CA LYS A 195 -3.64 -17.30 11.92
C LYS A 195 -3.63 -16.09 12.85
N ASN A 196 -2.51 -15.39 12.97
CA ASN A 196 -2.33 -14.29 13.90
C ASN A 196 -1.85 -13.05 13.17
N VAL A 197 -2.33 -11.89 13.63
CA VAL A 197 -2.02 -10.58 13.04
C VAL A 197 -1.38 -9.71 14.11
N ASN A 198 -0.13 -9.34 13.91
CA ASN A 198 0.58 -8.32 14.69
C ASN A 198 1.47 -7.54 13.71
N GLY A 199 1.06 -6.34 13.35
CA GLY A 199 1.75 -5.51 12.37
C GLY A 199 1.97 -4.09 12.88
N THR A 200 2.42 -3.22 11.98
CA THR A 200 2.67 -1.79 12.23
C THR A 200 1.79 -0.89 11.38
N GLY A 201 0.78 -1.49 10.73
CA GLY A 201 -0.09 -0.81 9.77
C GLY A 201 -1.06 0.18 10.39
N PRO A 202 -1.80 0.91 9.52
CA PRO A 202 -2.74 1.95 9.94
C PRO A 202 -3.96 1.43 10.71
N PHE A 203 -4.25 0.14 10.65
CA PHE A 203 -5.37 -0.46 11.37
C PHE A 203 -4.91 -1.65 12.21
N ILE A 204 -5.56 -1.81 13.38
CA ILE A 204 -5.38 -2.92 14.31
C ILE A 204 -6.48 -3.95 14.05
N PHE A 205 -6.11 -5.22 13.99
CA PHE A 205 -7.04 -6.34 13.79
C PHE A 205 -8.09 -6.40 14.92
N VAL A 206 -9.34 -6.59 14.53
CA VAL A 206 -10.48 -6.75 15.47
C VAL A 206 -11.00 -8.16 15.42
N GLU A 207 -11.43 -8.61 14.24
CA GLU A 207 -11.99 -9.95 14.04
C GLU A 207 -11.91 -10.40 12.58
N ASP A 208 -11.94 -11.70 12.38
CA ASP A 208 -12.28 -12.37 11.12
C ASP A 208 -13.42 -13.36 11.39
N ILE A 209 -14.56 -13.13 10.78
CA ILE A 209 -15.65 -14.10 10.73
C ILE A 209 -15.60 -14.81 9.38
N PRO A 210 -15.09 -16.06 9.32
CA PRO A 210 -14.80 -16.74 8.08
C PRO A 210 -15.98 -16.78 7.11
N GLY A 211 -15.73 -16.33 5.88
CA GLY A 211 -16.74 -16.24 4.84
C GLY A 211 -17.73 -15.08 4.97
N GLN A 212 -17.60 -14.24 5.99
CA GLN A 212 -18.39 -13.04 6.19
C GLN A 212 -17.54 -11.78 6.03
N HIS A 213 -16.60 -11.51 6.94
CA HIS A 213 -15.76 -10.30 6.89
C HIS A 213 -14.54 -10.39 7.79
N VAL A 214 -13.58 -9.48 7.48
CA VAL A 214 -12.47 -9.09 8.37
C VAL A 214 -12.69 -7.64 8.77
N MET A 215 -12.42 -7.31 10.04
CA MET A 215 -12.54 -5.95 10.55
C MET A 215 -11.22 -5.45 11.17
N GLY A 216 -10.95 -4.17 10.93
CA GLY A 216 -9.87 -3.43 11.56
C GLY A 216 -10.37 -2.11 12.15
N LYS A 217 -9.78 -1.70 13.28
CA LYS A 217 -9.98 -0.39 13.90
C LYS A 217 -8.73 0.47 13.73
N LYS A 218 -8.90 1.78 13.76
CA LYS A 218 -7.81 2.77 13.70
C LYS A 218 -6.66 2.43 14.64
N ASN A 219 -5.43 2.49 14.13
CA ASN A 219 -4.22 2.47 14.95
C ASN A 219 -3.89 3.93 15.37
N PRO A 220 -4.04 4.28 16.65
CA PRO A 220 -3.74 5.64 17.11
C PRO A 220 -2.25 5.96 17.08
N ASN A 221 -1.38 4.93 17.03
CA ASN A 221 0.07 5.06 17.01
C ASN A 221 0.67 4.84 15.61
N TYR A 222 -0.14 5.06 14.54
CA TYR A 222 0.38 4.91 13.20
C TYR A 222 1.42 5.99 12.87
N HIS A 223 2.52 5.60 12.26
CA HIS A 223 3.70 6.44 12.07
C HIS A 223 3.55 7.59 11.06
N PHE A 224 2.47 7.63 10.26
CA PHE A 224 2.15 8.81 9.45
C PHE A 224 1.18 9.72 10.21
N GLU A 225 1.63 10.94 10.50
CA GLU A 225 0.86 11.92 11.27
C GLU A 225 -0.52 12.19 10.66
N GLY A 226 -1.54 12.24 11.50
CA GLY A 226 -2.92 12.48 11.09
C GLY A 226 -3.61 11.30 10.39
N GLN A 227 -2.93 10.22 10.13
CA GLN A 227 -3.47 8.99 9.52
C GLN A 227 -3.65 7.88 10.56
N PRO A 228 -4.49 6.87 10.25
CA PRO A 228 -5.46 6.86 9.17
C PRO A 228 -6.60 7.85 9.42
N TYR A 229 -7.25 8.34 8.36
CA TYR A 229 -8.39 9.25 8.46
C TYR A 229 -9.65 8.54 8.96
N LEU A 230 -9.83 7.28 8.61
CA LEU A 230 -10.97 6.44 8.98
C LEU A 230 -10.82 5.86 10.39
N ASP A 231 -11.93 5.62 11.06
CA ASP A 231 -11.97 4.92 12.37
C ASP A 231 -11.78 3.41 12.23
N GLY A 232 -12.08 2.85 11.06
CA GLY A 232 -11.91 1.44 10.80
C GLY A 232 -12.24 1.03 9.36
N PHE A 233 -12.17 -0.26 9.11
CA PHE A 233 -12.64 -0.84 7.86
C PHE A 233 -13.32 -2.19 8.11
N LYS A 234 -14.15 -2.59 7.13
CA LYS A 234 -14.79 -3.89 7.06
C LYS A 234 -14.63 -4.46 5.65
N ALA A 235 -13.83 -5.51 5.52
CA ALA A 235 -13.64 -6.26 4.27
C ALA A 235 -14.66 -7.38 4.18
N ILE A 236 -15.68 -7.23 3.35
CA ILE A 236 -16.82 -8.14 3.22
C ILE A 236 -16.49 -9.23 2.21
N SER A 237 -16.59 -10.50 2.63
CA SER A 237 -16.37 -11.64 1.73
C SER A 237 -17.55 -11.79 0.75
N ALA A 238 -17.30 -11.57 -0.53
CA ALA A 238 -18.29 -11.64 -1.59
C ALA A 238 -17.75 -12.35 -2.85
N PRO A 239 -17.55 -13.68 -2.82
CA PRO A 239 -16.94 -14.41 -3.93
C PRO A 239 -17.78 -14.39 -5.21
N LYS A 240 -19.11 -14.28 -5.11
CA LYS A 240 -19.99 -14.19 -6.28
C LYS A 240 -20.04 -12.78 -6.83
N MET A 241 -19.79 -12.61 -8.14
CA MET A 241 -19.80 -11.31 -8.82
C MET A 241 -21.13 -10.55 -8.62
N ALA A 242 -22.27 -11.22 -8.73
CA ALA A 242 -23.57 -10.59 -8.53
C ALA A 242 -23.75 -10.00 -7.11
N VAL A 243 -23.17 -10.65 -6.08
CA VAL A 243 -23.18 -10.14 -4.71
C VAL A 243 -22.34 -8.85 -4.61
N ARG A 244 -21.16 -8.80 -5.24
CA ARG A 244 -20.32 -7.60 -5.27
C ARG A 244 -21.01 -6.44 -5.99
N ILE A 245 -21.61 -6.71 -7.16
CA ILE A 245 -22.40 -5.71 -7.90
C ILE A 245 -23.52 -5.15 -7.03
N ASN A 246 -24.28 -6.02 -6.38
CA ASN A 246 -25.40 -5.59 -5.53
C ASN A 246 -24.91 -4.82 -4.29
N ALA A 247 -23.77 -5.19 -3.72
CA ALA A 247 -23.19 -4.47 -2.58
C ALA A 247 -22.81 -3.03 -2.93
N ILE A 248 -22.19 -2.81 -4.11
CA ILE A 248 -21.88 -1.46 -4.59
C ILE A 248 -23.15 -0.69 -4.94
N ARG A 249 -24.06 -1.29 -5.73
CA ARG A 249 -25.33 -0.62 -6.14
C ARG A 249 -26.22 -0.27 -4.94
N GLY A 250 -26.20 -1.09 -3.91
CA GLY A 250 -26.97 -0.89 -2.67
C GLY A 250 -26.23 -0.08 -1.60
N ASN A 251 -25.09 0.52 -1.92
CA ASN A 251 -24.24 1.28 -1.00
C ASN A 251 -23.87 0.52 0.30
N GLN A 252 -23.77 -0.81 0.21
CA GLN A 252 -23.30 -1.66 1.30
C GLN A 252 -21.78 -1.75 1.37
N ALA A 253 -21.12 -1.49 0.25
CA ALA A 253 -19.69 -1.37 0.12
C ALA A 253 -19.34 -0.22 -0.82
N SER A 254 -18.26 0.49 -0.50
CA SER A 254 -17.79 1.65 -1.27
C SER A 254 -16.74 1.30 -2.32
N ILE A 255 -16.06 0.15 -2.17
CA ILE A 255 -14.94 -0.23 -3.07
C ILE A 255 -15.03 -1.70 -3.46
N GLU A 256 -14.70 -1.95 -4.72
CA GLU A 256 -14.40 -3.27 -5.29
C GLU A 256 -13.05 -3.20 -6.03
N PHE A 257 -12.07 -4.00 -5.64
CA PHE A 257 -10.69 -3.90 -6.13
C PHE A 257 -10.38 -4.76 -7.36
N ARG A 258 -11.19 -5.79 -7.67
CA ARG A 258 -10.91 -6.74 -8.73
C ARG A 258 -11.46 -6.31 -10.09
N GLY A 259 -12.34 -5.32 -10.08
CA GLY A 259 -13.05 -4.86 -11.26
C GLY A 259 -14.13 -5.83 -11.73
N PHE A 260 -14.88 -5.38 -12.71
CA PHE A 260 -15.96 -6.12 -13.34
C PHE A 260 -15.68 -6.31 -14.84
N PRO A 261 -16.25 -7.35 -15.48
CA PRO A 261 -16.25 -7.45 -16.94
C PRO A 261 -16.84 -6.18 -17.56
N PRO A 262 -16.40 -5.79 -18.78
CA PRO A 262 -16.79 -4.52 -19.38
C PRO A 262 -18.30 -4.26 -19.35
N LYS A 263 -19.12 -5.25 -19.72
CA LYS A 263 -20.58 -5.11 -19.69
C LYS A 263 -21.11 -4.79 -18.27
N ALA A 264 -20.64 -5.48 -17.23
CA ALA A 264 -21.10 -5.25 -15.87
C ALA A 264 -20.64 -3.88 -15.35
N ARG A 265 -19.42 -3.45 -15.71
CA ARG A 265 -18.92 -2.10 -15.43
C ARG A 265 -19.82 -1.05 -16.07
N ASP A 266 -20.09 -1.18 -17.37
CA ASP A 266 -20.90 -0.22 -18.14
C ASP A 266 -22.35 -0.15 -17.62
N ASP A 267 -22.95 -1.31 -17.28
CA ASP A 267 -24.29 -1.35 -16.66
C ASP A 267 -24.31 -0.62 -15.30
N MET A 268 -23.21 -0.68 -14.52
CA MET A 268 -23.10 0.03 -13.25
C MET A 268 -22.90 1.53 -13.43
N VAL A 269 -22.04 1.95 -14.37
CA VAL A 269 -21.86 3.36 -14.72
C VAL A 269 -23.17 3.97 -15.18
N ASN A 270 -23.91 3.29 -16.06
CA ASN A 270 -25.21 3.73 -16.53
C ASN A 270 -26.27 3.83 -15.42
N ALA A 271 -26.18 2.94 -14.41
CA ALA A 271 -27.17 2.90 -13.32
C ALA A 271 -26.88 3.91 -12.20
N LEU A 272 -25.61 4.21 -11.92
CA LEU A 272 -25.19 5.02 -10.77
C LEU A 272 -24.69 6.42 -11.17
N GLY A 273 -24.29 6.61 -12.42
CA GLY A 273 -23.81 7.91 -12.92
C GLY A 273 -22.69 8.48 -12.04
N ASP A 274 -22.85 9.73 -11.61
CA ASP A 274 -21.88 10.48 -10.81
C ASP A 274 -21.67 9.91 -9.39
N GLN A 275 -22.49 8.95 -8.96
CA GLN A 275 -22.32 8.26 -7.67
C GLN A 275 -21.23 7.17 -7.74
N LEU A 276 -20.74 6.83 -8.94
CA LEU A 276 -19.73 5.80 -9.14
C LEU A 276 -18.50 6.38 -9.83
N THR A 277 -17.34 6.21 -9.21
CA THR A 277 -16.05 6.48 -9.86
C THR A 277 -15.42 5.15 -10.31
N VAL A 278 -15.10 5.05 -11.59
CA VAL A 278 -14.31 3.96 -12.14
C VAL A 278 -12.87 4.44 -12.24
N GLN A 279 -11.99 3.84 -11.44
CA GLN A 279 -10.56 4.10 -11.51
C GLN A 279 -9.90 2.98 -12.33
N GLU A 280 -9.36 3.34 -13.47
CA GLU A 280 -8.55 2.45 -14.30
C GLU A 280 -7.07 2.75 -14.05
N SER A 281 -6.23 1.72 -14.06
CA SER A 281 -4.78 1.87 -13.91
C SER A 281 -4.07 1.29 -15.13
N ASP A 282 -2.90 1.84 -15.43
CA ASP A 282 -2.01 1.35 -16.49
C ASP A 282 -1.19 0.12 -16.06
N TRP A 283 -1.49 -0.46 -14.92
CA TRP A 283 -0.84 -1.65 -14.43
C TRP A 283 -1.17 -2.85 -15.31
N ASN A 284 -0.14 -3.43 -15.90
CA ASN A 284 -0.25 -4.60 -16.74
C ASN A 284 -0.58 -5.83 -15.89
N CYS A 285 -1.85 -6.18 -15.81
CA CYS A 285 -2.30 -7.46 -15.29
C CYS A 285 -2.70 -8.34 -16.46
N VAL A 286 -2.00 -9.45 -16.65
CA VAL A 286 -2.32 -10.40 -17.71
C VAL A 286 -3.05 -11.61 -17.14
N LEU A 287 -4.11 -12.01 -17.82
CA LEU A 287 -4.74 -13.30 -17.61
C LEU A 287 -4.02 -14.31 -18.51
N MET A 288 -3.37 -15.30 -17.92
CA MET A 288 -2.66 -16.34 -18.67
C MET A 288 -3.10 -17.74 -18.25
N SER A 289 -3.04 -18.65 -19.20
CA SER A 289 -3.14 -20.09 -18.93
C SER A 289 -1.74 -20.69 -19.00
N THR A 290 -1.33 -21.38 -17.95
CA THR A 290 -0.05 -22.10 -17.91
C THR A 290 -0.32 -23.59 -18.01
N ALA A 291 0.19 -24.23 -19.05
CA ALA A 291 0.13 -25.68 -19.18
C ALA A 291 1.11 -26.34 -18.20
N ASN A 292 0.71 -27.43 -17.58
CA ASN A 292 1.63 -28.27 -16.83
C ASN A 292 2.49 -29.07 -17.82
N MET A 293 3.77 -28.69 -17.94
CA MET A 293 4.69 -29.32 -18.88
C MET A 293 5.33 -30.63 -18.32
N GLU A 294 5.10 -30.93 -17.05
CA GLU A 294 5.65 -32.15 -16.41
C GLU A 294 4.69 -33.34 -16.46
N ARG A 295 3.44 -33.10 -16.82
CA ARG A 295 2.40 -34.14 -16.92
C ARG A 295 1.70 -34.03 -18.27
N PRO A 296 1.55 -35.13 -19.00
CA PRO A 296 0.74 -35.14 -20.22
C PRO A 296 -0.72 -34.81 -19.87
N PRO A 297 -1.50 -34.28 -20.84
CA PRO A 297 -2.92 -33.99 -20.67
C PRO A 297 -3.72 -35.20 -20.23
#